data_814440e600b3c0fd80269a7b2e1344b7
#
_entry.id   814440e600b3c0fd80269a7b2e1344b7
#
_cell.length_a   1.000
_cell.length_b   1.000
_cell.length_c   1.000
_cell.angle_alpha   90.00
_cell.angle_beta   90.00
_cell.angle_gamma   90.00
#
_symmetry.space_group_name_H-M   'P 1'
#
loop_
_entity.id
_entity.type
_entity.pdbx_description
1 polymer ?
#
loop_
_entity_poly.entity_id
_entity_poly.type
_entity_poly.pdbx_seq_one_letter_code
_entity_poly.pdbx_strand_id
1 'polypeptide(L)'
;VVPASLASNILTGQTDIGGAIADADLFLLDDGAGGTIRKTAASRLKTYIGDTGKIAQVVEDTEFSATQTSSTSFVDVGVACNITPSSSSSTILIHAGLGEPDELDGRVRAHVFRDSTDLGASSNSYRGVIMAELGRGLGHSGTEDHFATFSKSFIDSPATTSQITYSVKIASGTGSSI
;
A
#
# COMPACT_ATOMS: atom_id res chain seq x y z
N VAL A 1 43.51 21.19 29.90
CA VAL A 1 42.63 22.23 29.31
C VAL A 1 41.21 21.81 29.66
N VAL A 2 40.57 22.55 30.58
CA VAL A 2 39.14 22.31 30.88
C VAL A 2 38.39 22.68 29.59
N PRO A 3 37.57 21.78 29.05
CA PRO A 3 36.72 22.12 27.91
C PRO A 3 35.87 23.36 28.28
N ALA A 4 35.87 24.38 27.45
CA ALA A 4 34.99 25.53 27.67
C ALA A 4 33.58 24.99 27.80
N SER A 5 32.95 25.16 28.98
CA SER A 5 31.56 24.80 29.15
C SER A 5 30.72 25.63 28.22
N LEU A 6 29.81 25.00 27.50
CA LEU A 6 28.80 25.73 26.72
C LEU A 6 28.05 26.67 27.67
N ALA A 7 27.98 27.94 27.34
CA ALA A 7 27.21 28.90 28.15
C ALA A 7 25.76 28.39 28.27
N SER A 8 25.16 28.57 29.45
CA SER A 8 23.80 28.07 29.74
C SER A 8 22.72 28.61 28.78
N ASN A 9 23.02 29.71 28.08
CA ASN A 9 22.09 30.35 27.11
C ASN A 9 22.41 30.05 25.64
N ILE A 10 23.31 29.08 25.36
CA ILE A 10 23.74 28.83 23.97
C ILE A 10 22.57 28.38 23.08
N LEU A 11 21.56 27.74 23.65
CA LEU A 11 20.33 27.38 22.93
C LEU A 11 19.23 28.41 23.12
N THR A 12 19.00 28.85 24.38
CA THR A 12 17.89 29.75 24.73
C THR A 12 18.10 31.18 24.27
N GLY A 13 19.35 31.59 24.02
CA GLY A 13 19.71 32.91 23.50
C GLY A 13 19.71 33.02 21.97
N GLN A 14 19.41 31.95 21.27
CA GLN A 14 19.37 31.97 19.82
C GLN A 14 17.97 32.26 19.28
N THR A 15 17.92 32.89 18.12
CA THR A 15 16.65 33.07 17.40
C THR A 15 16.18 31.73 16.83
N ASP A 16 14.87 31.48 16.91
CA ASP A 16 14.25 30.32 16.28
C ASP A 16 14.54 30.33 14.77
N ILE A 17 14.80 29.16 14.22
CA ILE A 17 15.01 28.95 12.78
C ILE A 17 13.81 29.44 11.93
N GLY A 18 12.59 29.45 12.53
CA GLY A 18 11.38 30.00 11.91
C GLY A 18 10.87 29.26 10.68
N GLY A 19 11.43 28.08 10.39
CA GLY A 19 11.10 27.27 9.23
C GLY A 19 11.36 25.79 9.44
N ALA A 20 11.10 24.97 8.39
CA ALA A 20 11.39 23.55 8.43
C ALA A 20 12.92 23.30 8.48
N ILE A 21 13.33 22.27 9.21
CA ILE A 21 14.74 21.83 9.26
C ILE A 21 15.13 21.27 7.89
N ALA A 22 16.19 21.84 7.32
CA ALA A 22 16.77 21.39 6.06
C ALA A 22 17.91 20.38 6.29
N ASP A 23 18.23 19.58 5.27
CA ASP A 23 19.28 18.54 5.35
C ASP A 23 20.68 19.10 5.70
N ALA A 24 20.93 20.37 5.37
CA ALA A 24 22.19 21.06 5.66
C ALA A 24 22.27 21.67 7.07
N ASP A 25 21.15 21.78 7.79
CA ASP A 25 21.13 22.35 9.13
C ASP A 25 21.98 21.53 10.10
N LEU A 26 22.61 22.20 11.04
CA LEU A 26 23.58 21.61 11.92
C LEU A 26 23.05 21.48 13.35
N PHE A 27 23.26 20.30 13.94
CA PHE A 27 23.03 20.03 15.35
C PHE A 27 24.34 19.85 16.07
N LEU A 28 24.37 20.25 17.35
CA LEU A 28 25.43 19.89 18.27
C LEU A 28 25.03 18.60 19.02
N LEU A 29 25.97 17.68 19.13
CA LEU A 29 25.81 16.47 19.93
C LEU A 29 27.11 16.10 20.64
N ASP A 30 26.98 15.41 21.76
CA ASP A 30 28.08 14.69 22.41
C ASP A 30 28.25 13.36 21.68
N ASP A 31 29.44 13.06 21.16
CA ASP A 31 29.72 11.82 20.44
C ASP A 31 29.94 10.61 21.37
N GLY A 32 29.78 10.79 22.69
CA GLY A 32 29.87 9.74 23.68
C GLY A 32 31.30 9.21 23.93
N ALA A 33 32.26 9.62 23.11
CA ALA A 33 33.66 9.20 23.22
C ALA A 33 34.50 10.17 24.05
N GLY A 34 34.20 10.30 25.35
CA GLY A 34 34.92 11.20 26.25
C GLY A 34 34.40 12.64 26.28
N GLY A 35 33.14 12.87 25.93
CA GLY A 35 32.46 14.16 26.11
C GLY A 35 32.87 15.22 25.08
N THR A 36 33.25 14.84 23.87
CA THR A 36 33.59 15.78 22.82
C THR A 36 32.32 16.25 22.11
N ILE A 37 32.05 17.55 22.16
CA ILE A 37 30.94 18.14 21.41
C ILE A 37 31.32 18.23 19.94
N ARG A 38 30.48 17.69 19.09
CA ARG A 38 30.63 17.71 17.64
C ARG A 38 29.37 18.27 16.98
N LYS A 39 29.54 18.79 15.77
CA LYS A 39 28.42 19.16 14.91
C LYS A 39 28.10 18.02 13.96
N THR A 40 26.81 17.82 13.68
CA THR A 40 26.32 16.93 12.65
C THR A 40 25.25 17.60 11.83
N ALA A 41 25.14 17.24 10.54
CA ALA A 41 24.05 17.71 9.70
C ALA A 41 22.75 16.94 9.98
N ALA A 42 21.62 17.58 9.77
CA ALA A 42 20.29 16.98 9.89
C ALA A 42 20.13 15.72 9.02
N SER A 43 20.76 15.68 7.84
CA SER A 43 20.78 14.51 6.96
C SER A 43 21.34 13.25 7.61
N ARG A 44 22.35 13.38 8.52
CA ARG A 44 22.88 12.22 9.27
C ARG A 44 21.91 11.71 10.32
N LEU A 45 21.17 12.63 10.95
CA LEU A 45 20.13 12.25 11.91
C LEU A 45 19.00 11.50 11.20
N LYS A 46 18.61 11.94 10.01
CA LYS A 46 17.66 11.23 9.15
C LYS A 46 18.13 9.80 8.84
N THR A 47 19.41 9.62 8.52
CA THR A 47 20.00 8.28 8.30
C THR A 47 19.98 7.42 9.56
N TYR A 48 20.24 8.00 10.72
CA TYR A 48 20.25 7.28 12.00
C TYR A 48 18.83 6.87 12.44
N ILE A 49 17.85 7.78 12.32
CA ILE A 49 16.45 7.50 12.63
C ILE A 49 15.89 6.47 11.66
N GLY A 50 16.45 6.40 10.43
CA GLY A 50 16.08 5.46 9.39
C GLY A 50 14.65 5.64 8.89
N ASP A 51 14.38 5.05 7.74
CA ASP A 51 13.02 4.88 7.22
C ASP A 51 12.39 3.56 7.70
N THR A 52 13.02 2.90 8.68
CA THR A 52 12.58 1.59 9.17
C THR A 52 11.24 1.70 9.89
N GLY A 53 10.25 1.04 9.33
CA GLY A 53 8.93 0.93 9.93
C GLY A 53 7.98 2.11 9.65
N LYS A 54 8.33 3.04 8.77
CA LYS A 54 7.42 4.13 8.37
C LYS A 54 6.59 3.70 7.16
N ILE A 55 5.29 3.96 7.25
CA ILE A 55 4.42 3.98 6.07
C ILE A 55 4.74 5.28 5.34
N ALA A 56 5.34 5.18 4.15
CA ALA A 56 5.76 6.35 3.38
C ALA A 56 4.60 7.01 2.64
N GLN A 57 3.61 6.23 2.23
CA GLN A 57 2.42 6.69 1.51
C GLN A 57 1.23 5.79 1.81
N VAL A 58 0.05 6.39 1.91
CA VAL A 58 -1.24 5.70 1.95
C VAL A 58 -2.11 6.29 0.84
N VAL A 59 -2.74 5.45 0.06
CA VAL A 59 -3.72 5.83 -0.95
C VAL A 59 -4.93 4.92 -0.81
N GLU A 60 -6.11 5.46 -1.04
CA GLU A 60 -7.36 4.71 -0.99
C GLU A 60 -8.27 5.14 -2.13
N ASP A 61 -9.15 4.25 -2.51
CA ASP A 61 -10.25 4.53 -3.43
C ASP A 61 -11.42 3.61 -3.12
N THR A 62 -12.63 4.10 -3.33
CA THR A 62 -13.87 3.36 -3.09
C THR A 62 -14.87 3.67 -4.19
N GLU A 63 -15.53 2.63 -4.68
CA GLU A 63 -16.62 2.73 -5.65
C GLU A 63 -17.89 2.12 -5.05
N PHE A 64 -19.01 2.82 -5.22
CA PHE A 64 -20.31 2.40 -4.71
C PHE A 64 -21.31 2.03 -5.81
N SER A 65 -20.91 2.20 -7.07
CA SER A 65 -21.75 1.82 -8.21
C SER A 65 -21.67 0.31 -8.47
N ALA A 66 -22.80 -0.32 -8.70
CA ALA A 66 -22.83 -1.71 -9.09
C ALA A 66 -22.27 -1.92 -10.49
N THR A 67 -21.38 -2.90 -10.65
CA THR A 67 -20.87 -3.34 -11.94
C THR A 67 -21.40 -4.73 -12.24
N GLN A 68 -22.07 -4.90 -13.38
CA GLN A 68 -22.53 -6.20 -13.86
C GLN A 68 -21.73 -6.64 -15.09
N THR A 69 -21.45 -7.92 -15.18
CA THR A 69 -20.80 -8.48 -16.36
C THR A 69 -21.12 -9.96 -16.56
N SER A 70 -21.25 -10.38 -17.80
CA SER A 70 -21.25 -11.79 -18.22
C SER A 70 -19.92 -12.18 -18.88
N SER A 71 -18.95 -11.26 -18.92
CA SER A 71 -17.66 -11.48 -19.55
C SER A 71 -16.83 -12.50 -18.76
N THR A 72 -16.26 -13.45 -19.44
CA THR A 72 -15.24 -14.36 -18.89
C THR A 72 -13.84 -13.71 -18.85
N SER A 73 -13.69 -12.57 -19.48
CA SER A 73 -12.50 -11.69 -19.34
C SER A 73 -12.74 -10.68 -18.24
N PHE A 74 -11.68 -10.33 -17.52
CA PHE A 74 -11.76 -9.35 -16.43
C PHE A 74 -12.18 -7.97 -16.90
N VAL A 75 -13.18 -7.40 -16.25
CA VAL A 75 -13.66 -6.03 -16.45
C VAL A 75 -13.41 -5.22 -15.18
N ASP A 76 -13.19 -3.93 -15.36
CA ASP A 76 -12.91 -3.00 -14.27
C ASP A 76 -14.19 -2.70 -13.48
N VAL A 77 -14.08 -2.61 -12.15
CA VAL A 77 -15.21 -2.26 -11.27
C VAL A 77 -15.16 -0.79 -10.83
N GLY A 78 -14.26 0.01 -11.37
CA GLY A 78 -14.13 1.43 -11.06
C GLY A 78 -13.19 1.75 -9.90
N VAL A 79 -12.76 0.78 -9.11
CA VAL A 79 -11.80 1.00 -8.00
C VAL A 79 -10.38 0.97 -8.52
N ALA A 80 -9.65 2.09 -8.35
CA ALA A 80 -8.27 2.21 -8.79
C ALA A 80 -7.43 3.18 -7.95
N CYS A 81 -6.38 2.70 -7.32
CA CYS A 81 -5.42 3.50 -6.55
C CYS A 81 -4.12 3.72 -7.30
N ASN A 82 -3.69 4.97 -7.41
CA ASN A 82 -2.39 5.32 -7.96
C ASN A 82 -1.38 5.54 -6.84
N ILE A 83 -0.22 4.89 -6.93
CA ILE A 83 0.87 5.03 -5.98
C ILE A 83 2.20 5.19 -6.70
N THR A 84 3.09 6.02 -6.15
CA THR A 84 4.44 6.20 -6.68
C THR A 84 5.44 5.77 -5.60
N PRO A 85 6.06 4.59 -5.72
CA PRO A 85 7.01 4.13 -4.73
C PRO A 85 8.24 5.04 -4.65
N SER A 86 8.69 5.33 -3.44
CA SER A 86 9.89 6.17 -3.22
C SER A 86 11.21 5.44 -3.50
N SER A 87 11.18 4.11 -3.59
CA SER A 87 12.33 3.25 -3.89
C SER A 87 11.89 2.03 -4.69
N SER A 88 12.77 1.52 -5.55
CA SER A 88 12.56 0.24 -6.24
C SER A 88 12.55 -0.97 -5.28
N SER A 89 13.01 -0.79 -4.05
CA SER A 89 12.90 -1.79 -2.98
C SER A 89 11.67 -1.63 -2.10
N SER A 90 10.80 -0.65 -2.39
CA SER A 90 9.56 -0.45 -1.65
C SER A 90 8.63 -1.65 -1.81
N THR A 91 7.98 -2.01 -0.71
CA THR A 91 6.91 -3.00 -0.68
C THR A 91 5.58 -2.29 -0.45
N ILE A 92 4.53 -2.79 -1.09
CA ILE A 92 3.18 -2.22 -1.03
C ILE A 92 2.26 -3.23 -0.36
N LEU A 93 1.69 -2.85 0.78
CA LEU A 93 0.61 -3.60 1.39
C LEU A 93 -0.70 -3.18 0.70
N ILE A 94 -1.35 -4.12 0.07
CA ILE A 94 -2.64 -3.94 -0.57
C ILE A 94 -3.69 -4.56 0.34
N HIS A 95 -4.72 -3.79 0.64
CA HIS A 95 -5.94 -4.28 1.26
C HIS A 95 -7.10 -3.97 0.32
N ALA A 96 -7.69 -4.99 -0.26
CA ALA A 96 -8.79 -4.86 -1.19
C ALA A 96 -10.03 -5.54 -0.61
N GLY A 97 -11.17 -4.89 -0.72
CA GLY A 97 -12.47 -5.39 -0.34
C GLY A 97 -13.45 -5.30 -1.51
N LEU A 98 -14.30 -6.28 -1.65
CA LEU A 98 -15.44 -6.28 -2.53
C LEU A 98 -16.68 -6.49 -1.68
N GLY A 99 -17.64 -5.58 -1.78
CA GLY A 99 -18.97 -5.72 -1.17
C GLY A 99 -19.72 -6.87 -1.82
N GLU A 100 -20.88 -7.12 -1.36
CA GLU A 100 -21.74 -8.26 -1.72
C GLU A 100 -21.86 -8.45 -3.24
N PRO A 101 -21.05 -9.31 -3.87
CA PRO A 101 -21.29 -9.68 -5.25
C PRO A 101 -22.55 -10.53 -5.31
N ASP A 102 -23.49 -10.12 -6.12
CA ASP A 102 -24.69 -10.88 -6.43
C ASP A 102 -24.37 -11.85 -7.57
N GLU A 103 -24.62 -13.13 -7.34
CA GLU A 103 -24.44 -14.18 -8.33
C GLU A 103 -25.78 -14.80 -8.71
N LEU A 104 -26.30 -14.41 -9.86
CA LEU A 104 -27.57 -14.96 -10.36
C LEU A 104 -27.45 -16.40 -10.89
N ASP A 105 -26.35 -16.78 -11.52
CA ASP A 105 -26.20 -18.13 -12.11
C ASP A 105 -24.75 -18.50 -12.51
N GLY A 106 -23.72 -18.00 -11.82
CA GLY A 106 -22.36 -18.21 -12.28
C GLY A 106 -21.31 -18.23 -11.19
N ARG A 107 -20.07 -18.12 -11.57
CA ARG A 107 -18.94 -17.90 -10.69
C ARG A 107 -18.46 -16.47 -10.81
N VAL A 108 -18.30 -15.75 -9.71
CA VAL A 108 -17.59 -14.49 -9.68
C VAL A 108 -16.12 -14.76 -9.39
N ARG A 109 -15.24 -14.23 -10.22
CA ARG A 109 -13.81 -14.13 -9.95
C ARG A 109 -13.45 -12.67 -9.76
N ALA A 110 -12.79 -12.33 -8.68
CA ALA A 110 -12.30 -10.99 -8.41
C ALA A 110 -10.80 -11.02 -8.18
N HIS A 111 -10.06 -10.26 -8.97
CA HIS A 111 -8.61 -10.17 -8.90
C HIS A 111 -8.18 -8.72 -8.69
N VAL A 112 -7.00 -8.55 -8.09
CA VAL A 112 -6.28 -7.28 -8.07
C VAL A 112 -5.29 -7.27 -9.23
N PHE A 113 -5.27 -6.17 -9.95
CA PHE A 113 -4.33 -5.91 -11.04
C PHE A 113 -3.35 -4.81 -10.63
N ARG A 114 -2.10 -4.94 -11.06
CA ARG A 114 -1.13 -3.85 -11.10
C ARG A 114 -0.96 -3.45 -12.55
N ASP A 115 -1.43 -2.28 -12.93
CA ASP A 115 -1.53 -1.85 -14.32
C ASP A 115 -2.27 -2.91 -15.17
N SER A 116 -1.59 -3.55 -16.11
CA SER A 116 -2.11 -4.66 -16.90
C SER A 116 -1.80 -6.05 -16.34
N THR A 117 -1.02 -6.14 -15.26
CA THR A 117 -0.57 -7.41 -14.69
C THR A 117 -1.60 -7.94 -13.70
N ASP A 118 -2.13 -9.11 -13.96
CA ASP A 118 -3.01 -9.84 -13.05
C ASP A 118 -2.18 -10.43 -11.91
N LEU A 119 -2.33 -9.88 -10.69
CA LEU A 119 -1.66 -10.37 -9.50
C LEU A 119 -2.31 -11.65 -8.93
N GLY A 120 -3.51 -11.95 -9.38
CA GLY A 120 -4.23 -13.19 -9.07
C GLY A 120 -3.87 -14.35 -9.98
N ALA A 121 -3.16 -14.10 -11.10
CA ALA A 121 -2.78 -15.14 -12.04
C ALA A 121 -1.74 -16.09 -11.41
N SER A 122 -2.19 -17.27 -11.03
CA SER A 122 -1.32 -18.37 -10.56
C SER A 122 -1.37 -19.50 -11.56
N SER A 123 -0.26 -20.21 -11.74
CA SER A 123 -0.19 -21.44 -12.54
C SER A 123 -1.08 -22.56 -12.00
N ASN A 124 -1.56 -22.42 -10.76
CA ASN A 124 -2.58 -23.25 -10.14
C ASN A 124 -3.85 -22.43 -9.97
N SER A 125 -4.84 -22.69 -10.78
CA SER A 125 -6.12 -21.95 -10.94
C SER A 125 -6.91 -21.65 -9.66
N TYR A 126 -6.47 -22.11 -8.51
CA TYR A 126 -7.20 -21.99 -7.24
C TYR A 126 -6.42 -21.34 -6.09
N ARG A 127 -5.21 -20.83 -6.32
CA ARG A 127 -4.34 -20.34 -5.24
C ARG A 127 -3.60 -19.03 -5.50
N GLY A 128 -3.97 -18.29 -6.55
CA GLY A 128 -3.45 -16.95 -6.79
C GLY A 128 -3.93 -15.95 -5.75
N VAL A 129 -3.52 -14.70 -5.89
CA VAL A 129 -4.06 -13.58 -5.10
C VAL A 129 -5.45 -13.24 -5.64
N ILE A 130 -6.35 -14.23 -5.60
CA ILE A 130 -7.76 -14.09 -5.92
C ILE A 130 -8.42 -13.47 -4.70
N MET A 131 -9.11 -12.37 -4.85
CA MET A 131 -9.91 -11.81 -3.78
C MET A 131 -11.08 -12.73 -3.46
N ALA A 132 -11.73 -13.25 -4.51
CA ALA A 132 -12.88 -14.10 -4.38
C ALA A 132 -13.04 -15.01 -5.59
N GLU A 133 -13.50 -16.21 -5.34
CA GLU A 133 -14.18 -17.07 -6.30
C GLU A 133 -15.43 -17.63 -5.60
N LEU A 134 -16.60 -17.12 -5.96
CA LEU A 134 -17.87 -17.72 -5.59
C LEU A 134 -18.36 -18.60 -6.74
N GLY A 135 -18.83 -19.76 -6.43
CA GLY A 135 -19.37 -20.65 -7.44
C GLY A 135 -20.38 -21.61 -6.87
N ARG A 136 -21.35 -21.98 -7.67
CA ARG A 136 -22.31 -23.06 -7.44
C ARG A 136 -21.62 -24.43 -7.24
N GLY A 137 -20.65 -24.54 -6.36
CA GLY A 137 -19.90 -25.77 -6.14
C GLY A 137 -20.33 -26.59 -4.94
N LEU A 138 -21.29 -26.12 -4.14
CA LEU A 138 -21.68 -26.76 -2.89
C LEU A 138 -23.07 -27.39 -2.93
N GLY A 139 -23.57 -27.80 -4.11
CA GLY A 139 -24.73 -28.66 -4.20
C GLY A 139 -26.09 -28.01 -3.91
N HIS A 140 -26.19 -26.69 -4.01
CA HIS A 140 -27.47 -26.01 -3.92
C HIS A 140 -28.14 -25.90 -5.28
N SER A 141 -29.21 -26.62 -5.45
CA SER A 141 -30.18 -26.52 -6.57
C SER A 141 -31.33 -25.61 -6.13
N GLY A 142 -31.05 -24.29 -5.97
CA GLY A 142 -32.06 -23.32 -5.54
C GLY A 142 -31.76 -21.95 -6.07
N THR A 143 -32.75 -21.11 -6.20
CA THR A 143 -32.70 -19.68 -6.47
C THR A 143 -32.33 -18.90 -5.20
N GLU A 144 -31.30 -19.34 -4.47
CA GLU A 144 -30.89 -18.64 -3.27
C GLU A 144 -29.72 -17.71 -3.61
N ASP A 145 -29.92 -16.44 -3.32
CA ASP A 145 -28.89 -15.41 -3.47
C ASP A 145 -27.81 -15.64 -2.41
N HIS A 146 -26.58 -15.83 -2.83
CA HIS A 146 -25.45 -15.97 -1.95
C HIS A 146 -24.70 -14.66 -1.83
N PHE A 147 -24.87 -13.97 -0.72
CA PHE A 147 -24.14 -12.75 -0.39
C PHE A 147 -22.87 -13.10 0.39
N ALA A 148 -21.74 -12.65 -0.06
CA ALA A 148 -20.50 -12.74 0.69
C ALA A 148 -19.65 -11.48 0.46
N THR A 149 -19.14 -10.94 1.55
CA THR A 149 -18.12 -9.91 1.48
C THR A 149 -16.75 -10.53 1.37
N PHE A 150 -15.93 -10.02 0.48
CA PHE A 150 -14.56 -10.48 0.28
C PHE A 150 -13.57 -9.39 0.64
N SER A 151 -12.58 -9.76 1.43
CA SER A 151 -11.43 -8.91 1.65
C SER A 151 -10.14 -9.72 1.59
N LYS A 152 -9.11 -9.12 1.03
CA LYS A 152 -7.79 -9.73 0.93
C LYS A 152 -6.72 -8.70 1.21
N SER A 153 -5.74 -9.09 2.02
CA SER A 153 -4.51 -8.33 2.21
C SER A 153 -3.33 -9.15 1.72
N PHE A 154 -2.43 -8.52 1.00
CA PHE A 154 -1.18 -9.13 0.52
C PHE A 154 -0.13 -8.05 0.24
N ILE A 155 1.10 -8.49 0.05
CA ILE A 155 2.23 -7.61 -0.24
C ILE A 155 2.65 -7.81 -1.70
N ASP A 156 2.84 -6.70 -2.41
CA ASP A 156 3.45 -6.66 -3.73
C ASP A 156 4.79 -5.90 -3.67
N SER A 157 5.72 -6.30 -4.51
CA SER A 157 7.03 -5.67 -4.67
C SER A 157 7.23 -5.29 -6.13
N PRO A 158 6.77 -4.10 -6.53
CA PRO A 158 6.71 -3.72 -7.95
C PRO A 158 8.07 -3.42 -8.58
N ALA A 159 9.12 -3.24 -7.76
CA ALA A 159 10.49 -2.98 -8.18
C ALA A 159 10.64 -1.73 -9.09
N THR A 160 9.84 -0.70 -8.86
CA THR A 160 9.84 0.54 -9.65
C THR A 160 9.67 1.77 -8.77
N THR A 161 10.09 2.92 -9.28
CA THR A 161 9.79 4.26 -8.74
C THR A 161 8.83 5.05 -9.63
N SER A 162 8.36 4.46 -10.72
CA SER A 162 7.30 5.04 -11.54
C SER A 162 5.95 4.89 -10.86
N GLN A 163 5.01 5.78 -11.21
CA GLN A 163 3.63 5.61 -10.78
C GLN A 163 3.06 4.31 -11.32
N ILE A 164 2.34 3.58 -10.49
CA ILE A 164 1.62 2.35 -10.79
C ILE A 164 0.19 2.47 -10.31
N THR A 165 -0.71 1.75 -10.98
CA THR A 165 -2.14 1.72 -10.64
C THR A 165 -2.50 0.31 -10.16
N TYR A 166 -3.09 0.22 -8.97
CA TYR A 166 -3.75 -1.00 -8.53
C TYR A 166 -5.25 -0.86 -8.75
N SER A 167 -5.86 -1.86 -9.37
CA SER A 167 -7.31 -1.89 -9.62
C SER A 167 -7.90 -3.24 -9.26
N VAL A 168 -9.19 -3.24 -8.93
CA VAL A 168 -9.98 -4.46 -8.77
C VAL A 168 -10.74 -4.72 -10.05
N LYS A 169 -10.72 -5.97 -10.50
CA LYS A 169 -11.46 -6.40 -11.70
C LYS A 169 -12.21 -7.68 -11.41
N ILE A 170 -13.38 -7.82 -12.03
CA ILE A 170 -14.23 -9.00 -11.92
C ILE A 170 -14.40 -9.69 -13.26
N ALA A 171 -14.68 -10.98 -13.23
CA ALA A 171 -15.03 -11.78 -14.40
C ALA A 171 -16.02 -12.86 -14.03
N SER A 172 -16.96 -13.16 -14.92
CA SER A 172 -17.77 -14.37 -14.80
C SER A 172 -16.92 -15.62 -15.05
N GLY A 173 -17.04 -16.62 -14.22
CA GLY A 173 -16.40 -17.91 -14.42
C GLY A 173 -17.14 -18.81 -15.41
N THR A 174 -18.37 -18.51 -15.73
CA THR A 174 -19.28 -19.34 -16.57
C THR A 174 -19.83 -18.62 -17.78
N GLY A 175 -19.70 -17.30 -17.88
CA GLY A 175 -20.32 -16.48 -18.92
C GLY A 175 -21.77 -16.06 -18.58
N SER A 176 -22.28 -16.40 -17.41
CA SER A 176 -23.55 -15.88 -16.89
C SER A 176 -23.36 -14.49 -16.30
N SER A 177 -24.44 -13.73 -16.17
CA SER A 177 -24.40 -12.39 -15.54
C SER A 177 -24.04 -12.51 -14.06
N ILE A 178 -23.17 -11.63 -13.62
CA ILE A 178 -22.70 -11.47 -12.24
C ILE A 178 -22.73 -10.00 -11.87
#